data_987521d802e113a4825238169d219dcf
#
_entry.id   987521d802e113a4825238169d219dcf
#
_cell.length_a   1.000
_cell.length_b   1.000
_cell.length_c   1.000
_cell.angle_alpha   90.00
_cell.angle_beta   90.00
_cell.angle_gamma   90.00
#
_symmetry.space_group_name_H-M   'P 1'
#
loop_
_entity.id
_entity.type
_entity.pdbx_description
1 polymer ?
#
loop_
_entity_poly.entity_id
_entity_poly.type
_entity_poly.pdbx_seq_one_letter_code
_entity_poly.pdbx_strand_id
1 'polypeptide(L)'
;MKRKHTKWICLGLVLCLLTGLALGCNSSTNKTETATSEDTAQTTDQTTETTAAAAAAPDGNPSADMGGRPDGNPPADMGGRPDGTPPGGMPGGPGGMGQPPAGGPGGGPGGSSADIEYKGAVKITSADSQSGQTYASDTADESALLISTGDAVTIDDATVTKSGSSDGGDSCNFYGLNAAVLVKDGADVTITGGTITSDAMGANGVFCYGGNGGRNGAAGDGTTLTIRDAVITTTGGGSGGIMTTGGGVTYAYDLTVTTSGQSSAPIRTDRGGGTVYVDGGTYTSHGLGSPTIYSTAEIHVANASLTSNLSEGVCIEGKNSIELTDCDLTANNTKCNSNASFFDTIMIYQSMSGDADSGTSSFTMTGGTLTSKNGHVFHVTNTNAIINLNGVTVVNEDGEGVLLSVCDDGWSGAGNVATLNAKGQTLEGLLLVGSNATLTLNLTDGSAFIGTVSGAITNAKGATVSTEVGTVNVTLDGTSTWTLTGDTYVTSFTGNASRVITNGYTLYVNGIAMTGTK
;
A
#
# COMPACT_ATOMS: atom_id res chain seq x y z
N MET A 1 46.91 -37.89 -16.77
CA MET A 1 46.34 -38.74 -15.69
C MET A 1 44.86 -38.43 -15.56
N LYS A 2 44.03 -39.41 -15.96
CA LYS A 2 42.56 -39.34 -15.91
C LYS A 2 42.09 -39.76 -14.52
N ARG A 3 41.17 -39.02 -13.91
CA ARG A 3 40.28 -39.57 -12.89
C ARG A 3 38.85 -39.16 -13.19
N LYS A 4 38.02 -40.17 -13.43
CA LYS A 4 36.57 -40.19 -13.53
C LYS A 4 35.97 -40.06 -12.13
N HIS A 5 34.88 -39.30 -11.97
CA HIS A 5 33.98 -39.48 -10.85
C HIS A 5 32.56 -39.72 -11.33
N THR A 6 32.03 -40.75 -10.79
CA THR A 6 30.81 -41.48 -11.04
C THR A 6 29.60 -40.74 -10.47
N LYS A 7 28.53 -40.68 -11.27
CA LYS A 7 27.19 -40.23 -10.85
C LYS A 7 26.51 -41.33 -10.04
N TRP A 8 25.89 -40.97 -8.94
CA TRP A 8 24.88 -41.80 -8.27
C TRP A 8 23.51 -41.18 -8.46
N ILE A 9 22.63 -41.93 -9.09
CA ILE A 9 21.20 -41.67 -9.24
C ILE A 9 20.53 -42.56 -8.19
N CYS A 10 19.79 -41.98 -7.23
CA CYS A 10 18.87 -42.74 -6.41
C CYS A 10 17.45 -42.50 -6.92
N LEU A 11 16.91 -43.54 -7.51
CA LEU A 11 15.53 -43.69 -7.94
C LEU A 11 14.78 -44.33 -6.76
N GLY A 12 13.85 -43.59 -6.16
CA GLY A 12 12.94 -44.08 -5.12
C GLY A 12 11.54 -44.26 -5.68
N LEU A 13 11.16 -45.50 -5.91
CA LEU A 13 9.85 -45.95 -6.33
C LEU A 13 8.96 -46.09 -5.08
N VAL A 14 7.82 -45.41 -4.99
CA VAL A 14 6.77 -45.73 -4.01
C VAL A 14 5.56 -46.25 -4.73
N LEU A 15 5.22 -47.45 -4.40
CA LEU A 15 4.13 -48.27 -4.90
C LEU A 15 2.86 -48.03 -4.06
N CYS A 16 1.78 -47.64 -4.73
CA CYS A 16 0.43 -47.62 -4.16
C CYS A 16 -0.12 -49.05 -4.04
N LEU A 17 -0.68 -49.37 -2.91
CA LEU A 17 -1.58 -50.52 -2.74
C LEU A 17 -2.92 -50.05 -2.19
N LEU A 18 -3.94 -50.12 -3.06
CA LEU A 18 -5.34 -50.12 -2.77
C LEU A 18 -5.80 -51.52 -2.32
N THR A 19 -6.48 -51.64 -1.18
CA THR A 19 -7.44 -52.70 -0.98
C THR A 19 -8.58 -52.19 -0.14
N GLY A 20 -9.76 -52.14 -0.77
CA GLY A 20 -11.04 -52.00 -0.09
C GLY A 20 -11.53 -53.32 0.48
N LEU A 21 -12.43 -53.26 1.42
CA LEU A 21 -13.57 -54.14 1.54
C LEU A 21 -14.61 -53.61 2.54
N ALA A 22 -15.84 -53.73 2.10
CA ALA A 22 -17.06 -53.28 2.70
C ALA A 22 -17.61 -54.32 3.72
N LEU A 23 -18.79 -53.94 4.31
CA LEU A 23 -19.79 -54.72 5.06
C LEU A 23 -19.60 -54.66 6.60
N GLY A 24 -20.58 -54.20 7.31
CA GLY A 24 -21.91 -54.66 7.47
C GLY A 24 -22.73 -53.90 8.50
N CYS A 25 -23.99 -53.86 8.26
CA CYS A 25 -25.13 -53.42 9.05
C CYS A 25 -25.29 -54.07 10.43
N ASN A 26 -25.86 -53.36 11.39
CA ASN A 26 -27.18 -53.63 12.00
C ASN A 26 -27.38 -52.72 13.22
N SER A 27 -28.37 -51.87 13.23
CA SER A 27 -29.74 -51.94 13.71
C SER A 27 -29.91 -52.37 15.18
N SER A 28 -30.52 -51.50 15.94
CA SER A 28 -31.65 -51.70 16.85
C SER A 28 -31.75 -50.52 17.81
N THR A 29 -32.73 -49.73 17.66
CA THR A 29 -34.10 -49.65 18.12
C THR A 29 -34.30 -49.34 19.60
N ASN A 30 -35.17 -48.36 19.74
CA ASN A 30 -36.19 -48.14 20.79
C ASN A 30 -35.74 -47.32 22.01
N LYS A 31 -36.54 -46.48 22.55
CA LYS A 31 -37.93 -45.99 22.45
C LYS A 31 -38.01 -44.82 23.41
N THR A 32 -38.71 -43.75 23.04
CA THR A 32 -39.97 -43.25 23.57
C THR A 32 -40.00 -42.93 25.08
N GLU A 33 -40.30 -41.70 25.44
CA GLU A 33 -41.56 -41.13 25.88
C GLU A 33 -41.33 -39.69 26.34
N THR A 34 -41.95 -38.68 25.74
CA THR A 34 -43.25 -38.09 25.93
C THR A 34 -43.55 -37.58 27.35
N ALA A 35 -43.73 -36.27 27.45
CA ALA A 35 -44.81 -35.55 28.14
C ALA A 35 -44.49 -34.06 28.07
N THR A 36 -45.16 -33.28 27.25
CA THR A 36 -46.43 -32.54 27.40
C THR A 36 -46.56 -31.72 28.68
N SER A 37 -46.69 -30.44 28.48
CA SER A 37 -47.82 -29.55 28.76
C SER A 37 -47.33 -28.12 28.61
N GLU A 38 -47.82 -27.32 27.62
CA GLU A 38 -48.99 -26.47 27.73
C GLU A 38 -48.98 -25.57 28.99
N ASP A 39 -48.88 -24.26 28.81
CA ASP A 39 -50.03 -23.38 28.88
C ASP A 39 -49.65 -21.92 28.52
N THR A 40 -50.35 -21.43 27.58
CA THR A 40 -51.11 -20.24 27.30
C THR A 40 -51.04 -19.07 28.32
N ALA A 41 -50.86 -17.88 27.78
CA ALA A 41 -51.78 -16.72 27.84
C ALA A 41 -51.00 -15.46 27.49
N GLN A 42 -51.22 -14.89 26.35
CA GLN A 42 -52.24 -13.93 25.92
C GLN A 42 -52.09 -12.52 26.52
N THR A 43 -51.77 -11.62 25.54
CA THR A 43 -52.31 -10.28 25.30
C THR A 43 -52.20 -9.21 26.40
N THR A 44 -51.61 -8.08 26.04
CA THR A 44 -52.43 -6.93 25.66
C THR A 44 -51.59 -5.86 24.98
N ASP A 45 -52.12 -5.44 23.89
CA ASP A 45 -52.01 -4.27 23.08
C ASP A 45 -52.15 -2.98 23.90
N GLN A 46 -51.29 -1.96 23.69
CA GLN A 46 -51.72 -0.57 23.76
C GLN A 46 -50.79 0.31 22.92
N THR A 47 -51.28 0.61 21.76
CA THR A 47 -51.00 1.81 20.98
C THR A 47 -51.26 3.06 21.78
N THR A 48 -50.32 3.98 21.76
CA THR A 48 -50.62 5.40 21.90
C THR A 48 -49.78 6.20 20.88
N GLU A 49 -50.49 6.58 19.83
CA GLU A 49 -50.14 7.73 19.01
C GLU A 49 -50.12 8.99 19.90
N THR A 50 -49.13 9.81 19.72
CA THR A 50 -49.25 11.25 20.00
C THR A 50 -48.59 12.04 18.89
N THR A 51 -49.45 12.77 18.27
CA THR A 51 -49.42 13.73 17.20
C THR A 51 -48.32 14.80 17.31
N ALA A 52 -47.93 15.20 16.11
CA ALA A 52 -47.12 16.35 15.74
C ALA A 52 -47.57 17.67 16.38
N ALA A 53 -46.61 18.50 16.68
CA ALA A 53 -46.79 19.96 16.66
C ALA A 53 -45.56 20.59 16.00
N ALA A 54 -45.80 21.16 14.83
CA ALA A 54 -44.94 22.08 14.15
C ALA A 54 -44.92 23.43 14.91
N ALA A 55 -43.76 24.01 15.08
CA ALA A 55 -43.63 25.42 15.42
C ALA A 55 -42.66 26.08 14.44
N ALA A 56 -43.17 27.18 13.89
CA ALA A 56 -42.64 27.97 12.81
C ALA A 56 -41.37 28.76 13.16
N ALA A 57 -40.62 29.04 12.12
CA ALA A 57 -39.55 30.05 12.08
C ALA A 57 -40.11 31.49 12.28
N PRO A 58 -39.26 32.43 12.64
CA PRO A 58 -39.44 33.78 12.12
C PRO A 58 -38.30 34.21 11.20
N ASP A 59 -38.74 34.72 10.06
CA ASP A 59 -38.00 35.53 9.11
C ASP A 59 -37.44 36.80 9.74
N GLY A 60 -36.30 37.22 9.26
CA GLY A 60 -35.74 38.51 9.59
C GLY A 60 -34.56 38.88 8.72
N ASN A 61 -34.83 39.33 7.50
CA ASN A 61 -33.90 40.09 6.67
C ASN A 61 -34.10 41.58 6.92
N PRO A 62 -33.08 42.39 6.95
CA PRO A 62 -33.19 43.64 6.20
C PRO A 62 -32.03 43.90 5.23
N SER A 63 -32.49 44.39 4.11
CA SER A 63 -31.80 44.87 2.94
C SER A 63 -30.99 46.15 3.17
N ALA A 64 -30.01 46.28 2.25
CA ALA A 64 -29.58 47.50 1.57
C ALA A 64 -28.79 48.57 2.34
N ASP A 65 -27.61 48.92 1.89
CA ASP A 65 -27.48 50.12 1.08
C ASP A 65 -26.15 50.23 0.34
N MET A 66 -26.19 50.92 -0.75
CA MET A 66 -25.23 51.14 -1.83
C MET A 66 -24.14 52.15 -1.47
N GLY A 67 -23.06 52.12 -2.23
CA GLY A 67 -22.14 53.22 -2.45
C GLY A 67 -20.74 52.75 -2.83
N GLY A 68 -20.36 52.72 -4.04
CA GLY A 68 -19.85 53.83 -4.82
C GLY A 68 -18.41 53.52 -5.24
N ARG A 69 -18.20 53.15 -6.49
CA ARG A 69 -16.89 53.21 -7.20
C ARG A 69 -16.46 54.67 -7.35
N PRO A 70 -15.16 54.93 -7.43
CA PRO A 70 -14.69 55.49 -8.69
C PRO A 70 -13.38 54.87 -9.21
N ASP A 71 -13.32 54.86 -10.54
CA ASP A 71 -12.22 54.51 -11.43
C ASP A 71 -11.05 55.50 -11.29
N GLY A 72 -9.86 55.01 -11.60
CA GLY A 72 -8.70 55.87 -11.78
C GLY A 72 -7.45 55.08 -12.18
N ASN A 73 -7.13 55.09 -13.45
CA ASN A 73 -5.95 54.52 -14.09
C ASN A 73 -4.77 55.50 -14.03
N PRO A 74 -3.54 55.10 -14.43
CA PRO A 74 -2.24 55.39 -13.79
C PRO A 74 -1.51 56.60 -14.38
N PRO A 75 -0.31 56.87 -13.91
CA PRO A 75 0.74 57.21 -14.83
C PRO A 75 2.06 56.45 -14.60
N ALA A 76 2.74 56.17 -15.71
CA ALA A 76 4.08 55.71 -15.84
C ALA A 76 5.10 56.79 -15.41
N ASP A 77 6.23 56.45 -14.85
CA ASP A 77 7.52 56.72 -15.42
C ASP A 77 8.74 56.22 -14.58
N MET A 78 9.67 55.62 -15.26
CA MET A 78 11.14 55.60 -15.19
C MET A 78 11.92 55.53 -13.87
N GLY A 79 12.84 54.58 -13.84
CA GLY A 79 14.23 54.88 -13.49
C GLY A 79 14.85 54.12 -12.32
N GLY A 80 15.82 53.27 -12.61
CA GLY A 80 16.97 53.06 -11.74
C GLY A 80 17.09 51.71 -11.01
N ARG A 81 17.89 50.81 -11.58
CA ARG A 81 18.57 49.73 -10.84
C ARG A 81 19.54 50.33 -9.83
N PRO A 82 19.68 49.73 -8.65
CA PRO A 82 20.94 49.06 -8.38
C PRO A 82 20.77 47.70 -7.66
N ASP A 83 21.84 46.91 -7.74
CA ASP A 83 22.06 45.58 -7.21
C ASP A 83 21.72 45.43 -5.72
N GLY A 84 21.04 44.35 -5.40
CA GLY A 84 20.77 43.95 -4.02
C GLY A 84 20.11 42.57 -3.93
N THR A 85 20.83 41.67 -3.33
CA THR A 85 20.46 40.29 -2.91
C THR A 85 18.98 40.11 -2.60
N PRO A 86 18.32 39.03 -3.09
CA PRO A 86 16.92 38.79 -2.76
C PRO A 86 16.75 38.23 -1.34
N PRO A 87 15.86 38.78 -0.53
CA PRO A 87 15.40 38.11 0.67
C PRO A 87 14.40 37.05 0.30
N GLY A 88 14.61 35.82 0.81
CA GLY A 88 13.68 34.72 0.69
C GLY A 88 12.36 35.01 1.39
N GLY A 89 11.30 34.49 0.81
CA GLY A 89 9.97 34.48 1.40
C GLY A 89 8.91 34.51 0.33
N MET A 90 8.49 33.37 -0.16
CA MET A 90 7.20 33.25 -0.86
C MET A 90 6.10 32.95 0.16
N PRO A 91 4.95 33.61 0.08
CA PRO A 91 3.80 33.25 0.90
C PRO A 91 3.20 31.94 0.42
N GLY A 92 3.02 31.01 1.35
CA GLY A 92 2.38 29.72 1.12
C GLY A 92 0.95 29.87 0.58
N GLY A 93 0.67 29.10 -0.48
CA GLY A 93 -0.69 28.90 -0.97
C GLY A 93 -1.51 28.06 0.01
N PRO A 94 -2.83 28.25 0.06
CA PRO A 94 -3.70 27.48 0.92
C PRO A 94 -4.03 26.14 0.29
N GLY A 95 -3.61 25.05 0.91
CA GLY A 95 -3.91 23.71 0.46
C GLY A 95 -3.38 22.67 1.42
N GLY A 96 -3.78 22.78 2.67
CA GLY A 96 -3.47 21.79 3.69
C GLY A 96 -4.25 20.51 3.45
N MET A 97 -3.54 19.44 3.27
CA MET A 97 -4.00 18.07 3.19
C MET A 97 -4.23 17.51 4.56
N GLY A 98 -5.30 16.74 4.71
CA GLY A 98 -5.60 16.07 5.97
C GLY A 98 -4.53 15.06 6.35
N GLN A 99 -3.50 15.51 7.04
CA GLN A 99 -2.78 14.70 7.98
C GLN A 99 -3.76 14.18 9.04
N PRO A 100 -3.55 12.98 9.62
CA PRO A 100 -4.20 12.64 10.88
C PRO A 100 -4.03 13.83 11.84
N PRO A 101 -4.96 14.12 12.74
CA PRO A 101 -4.90 15.31 13.56
C PRO A 101 -3.58 15.34 14.33
N ALA A 102 -2.60 16.09 13.81
CA ALA A 102 -1.39 16.43 14.49
C ALA A 102 -1.75 17.51 15.50
N GLY A 103 -1.89 17.10 16.74
CA GLY A 103 -1.95 18.02 17.85
C GLY A 103 -0.52 18.39 18.24
N GLY A 104 -0.07 19.61 17.87
CA GLY A 104 1.15 20.18 18.40
C GLY A 104 1.76 21.23 17.48
N PRO A 105 2.11 22.44 17.96
CA PRO A 105 2.78 23.44 17.15
C PRO A 105 4.28 23.15 17.08
N GLY A 106 4.79 22.82 15.90
CA GLY A 106 6.20 22.96 15.61
C GLY A 106 6.93 21.72 15.11
N GLY A 107 6.64 21.31 13.90
CA GLY A 107 7.54 20.44 13.12
C GLY A 107 7.53 20.94 11.69
N GLY A 108 8.44 21.84 11.35
CA GLY A 108 8.74 22.14 9.95
C GLY A 108 9.39 20.91 9.30
N PRO A 109 9.37 20.77 7.95
CA PRO A 109 10.02 19.66 7.27
C PRO A 109 11.53 19.71 7.53
N GLY A 110 12.03 18.86 8.44
CA GLY A 110 13.45 18.77 8.74
C GLY A 110 13.81 18.62 10.21
N GLY A 111 12.94 18.06 11.06
CA GLY A 111 13.37 17.64 12.41
C GLY A 111 14.58 16.71 12.29
N SER A 112 15.73 17.11 12.84
CA SER A 112 16.91 16.28 12.91
C SER A 112 16.70 15.20 13.95
N SER A 113 17.03 13.94 13.66
CA SER A 113 17.05 12.86 14.67
C SER A 113 17.91 13.16 15.89
N ALA A 114 18.81 14.15 15.77
CA ALA A 114 19.69 14.59 16.86
C ALA A 114 18.95 15.22 18.05
N ASP A 115 17.72 15.66 17.86
CA ASP A 115 16.93 16.33 18.90
C ASP A 115 15.94 15.38 19.64
N ILE A 116 15.94 14.08 19.28
CA ILE A 116 15.03 13.10 19.88
C ILE A 116 15.71 12.43 21.07
N GLU A 117 15.14 12.61 22.26
CA GLU A 117 15.51 11.85 23.45
C GLU A 117 14.73 10.51 23.45
N TYR A 118 15.43 9.41 23.17
CA TYR A 118 14.83 8.08 23.18
C TYR A 118 14.73 7.51 24.59
N LYS A 119 13.52 7.12 24.98
CA LYS A 119 13.20 6.47 26.25
C LYS A 119 12.77 5.03 26.03
N GLY A 120 13.12 4.16 26.96
CA GLY A 120 12.66 2.78 27.00
C GLY A 120 12.40 2.37 28.43
N ALA A 121 11.25 1.73 28.68
CA ALA A 121 10.94 1.12 29.98
C ALA A 121 12.01 0.08 30.34
N VAL A 122 12.45 -0.68 29.33
CA VAL A 122 13.65 -1.50 29.39
C VAL A 122 14.60 -1.06 28.29
N LYS A 123 15.88 -0.87 28.65
CA LYS A 123 16.96 -0.52 27.72
C LYS A 123 18.01 -1.60 27.67
N ILE A 124 18.39 -2.03 26.47
CA ILE A 124 19.54 -2.90 26.21
C ILE A 124 20.61 -2.07 25.52
N THR A 125 21.77 -1.91 26.14
CA THR A 125 22.86 -1.04 25.68
C THR A 125 24.19 -1.77 25.49
N SER A 126 24.17 -3.09 25.48
CA SER A 126 25.30 -3.98 25.21
C SER A 126 24.80 -5.33 24.73
N ALA A 127 25.68 -6.20 24.27
CA ALA A 127 25.35 -7.57 23.92
C ALA A 127 24.51 -8.25 25.02
N ASP A 128 23.41 -8.87 24.62
CA ASP A 128 22.48 -9.53 25.55
C ASP A 128 21.75 -10.69 24.87
N SER A 129 21.24 -11.62 25.70
CA SER A 129 20.38 -12.71 25.27
C SER A 129 19.31 -12.94 26.33
N GLN A 130 18.05 -12.73 25.95
CA GLN A 130 16.90 -12.82 26.85
C GLN A 130 15.82 -13.74 26.27
N SER A 131 15.16 -14.50 27.13
CA SER A 131 14.08 -15.41 26.74
C SER A 131 12.93 -15.33 27.73
N GLY A 132 11.68 -15.41 27.20
CA GLY A 132 10.44 -15.44 27.98
C GLY A 132 10.17 -14.17 28.80
N GLN A 133 10.79 -13.04 28.43
CA GLN A 133 10.64 -11.79 29.18
C GLN A 133 9.34 -11.05 28.80
N THR A 134 8.89 -10.23 29.74
CA THR A 134 7.77 -9.31 29.52
C THR A 134 8.27 -7.89 29.56
N TYR A 135 7.98 -7.11 28.49
CA TYR A 135 8.28 -5.69 28.36
C TYR A 135 6.98 -4.92 28.22
N ALA A 136 6.82 -3.87 28.99
CA ALA A 136 5.60 -3.05 28.92
C ALA A 136 5.91 -1.57 29.13
N SER A 137 5.21 -0.70 28.40
CA SER A 137 5.19 0.73 28.65
C SER A 137 3.79 1.30 28.39
N ASP A 138 3.29 2.06 29.33
CA ASP A 138 2.08 2.89 29.23
C ASP A 138 2.39 4.39 29.15
N THR A 139 3.67 4.72 29.03
CA THR A 139 4.18 6.09 29.02
C THR A 139 4.33 6.57 27.58
N ALA A 140 3.86 7.79 27.29
CA ALA A 140 4.04 8.44 25.99
C ALA A 140 5.54 8.64 25.70
N ASP A 141 5.91 8.52 24.40
CA ASP A 141 7.28 8.70 23.89
C ASP A 141 8.33 7.76 24.52
N GLU A 142 7.89 6.64 25.07
CA GLU A 142 8.72 5.61 25.65
C GLU A 142 8.46 4.26 24.97
N SER A 143 9.49 3.61 24.44
CA SER A 143 9.40 2.23 23.95
C SER A 143 9.27 1.25 25.12
N ALA A 144 8.50 0.17 24.94
CA ALA A 144 8.49 -0.90 25.95
C ALA A 144 9.86 -1.59 26.02
N LEU A 145 10.51 -1.78 24.85
CA LEU A 145 11.88 -2.27 24.73
C LEU A 145 12.68 -1.38 23.77
N LEU A 146 13.73 -0.75 24.28
CA LEU A 146 14.70 0.03 23.48
C LEU A 146 16.03 -0.73 23.42
N ILE A 147 16.43 -1.13 22.22
CA ILE A 147 17.74 -1.74 21.95
C ILE A 147 18.61 -0.70 21.22
N SER A 148 19.61 -0.18 21.90
CA SER A 148 20.46 0.93 21.44
C SER A 148 21.91 0.57 21.76
N THR A 149 22.55 -0.17 20.85
CA THR A 149 23.91 -0.70 21.01
C THR A 149 24.48 -1.03 19.64
N GLY A 150 25.79 -1.07 19.49
CA GLY A 150 26.45 -1.63 18.30
C GLY A 150 26.72 -3.13 18.40
N ASP A 151 26.15 -3.80 19.37
CA ASP A 151 26.40 -5.22 19.66
C ASP A 151 25.24 -6.10 19.20
N ALA A 152 25.44 -7.44 19.20
CA ALA A 152 24.40 -8.42 18.92
C ALA A 152 23.48 -8.62 20.13
N VAL A 153 22.15 -8.67 19.88
CA VAL A 153 21.11 -8.91 20.89
C VAL A 153 20.15 -9.99 20.40
N THR A 154 19.83 -10.95 21.27
CA THR A 154 18.85 -12.01 20.98
C THR A 154 17.69 -11.93 21.98
N ILE A 155 16.46 -11.94 21.46
CA ILE A 155 15.22 -11.93 22.24
C ILE A 155 14.35 -13.09 21.78
N ASP A 156 14.09 -14.04 22.69
CA ASP A 156 13.27 -15.21 22.39
C ASP A 156 11.99 -15.20 23.22
N ASP A 157 10.84 -15.51 22.58
CA ASP A 157 9.51 -15.68 23.19
C ASP A 157 9.08 -14.54 24.13
N ALA A 158 9.38 -13.30 23.74
CA ALA A 158 9.02 -12.14 24.52
C ALA A 158 7.53 -11.79 24.43
N THR A 159 6.97 -11.25 25.51
CA THR A 159 5.67 -10.57 25.51
C THR A 159 5.89 -9.07 25.62
N VAL A 160 5.52 -8.32 24.57
CA VAL A 160 5.67 -6.87 24.52
C VAL A 160 4.30 -6.19 24.46
N THR A 161 4.08 -5.20 25.32
CA THR A 161 2.83 -4.42 25.34
C THR A 161 3.12 -2.93 25.39
N LYS A 162 2.48 -2.16 24.51
CA LYS A 162 2.61 -0.71 24.45
C LYS A 162 1.23 -0.04 24.40
N SER A 163 0.93 0.82 25.39
CA SER A 163 -0.37 1.52 25.50
C SER A 163 -0.28 3.04 25.64
N GLY A 164 0.89 3.60 25.93
CA GLY A 164 1.11 5.06 25.99
C GLY A 164 1.14 5.68 24.59
N SER A 165 0.15 6.50 24.25
CA SER A 165 0.07 7.18 22.95
C SER A 165 1.02 8.36 22.86
N SER A 166 1.56 8.61 21.65
CA SER A 166 2.39 9.77 21.33
C SER A 166 1.68 10.68 20.32
N ASP A 167 1.88 11.97 20.45
CA ASP A 167 1.53 12.99 19.45
C ASP A 167 2.74 13.44 18.61
N GLY A 168 3.85 12.69 18.71
CA GLY A 168 5.11 12.99 18.02
C GLY A 168 5.09 12.89 16.49
N GLY A 169 3.98 12.41 15.88
CA GLY A 169 3.77 12.43 14.43
C GLY A 169 4.94 11.88 13.62
N ASP A 170 5.66 12.77 12.94
CA ASP A 170 6.84 12.44 12.13
C ASP A 170 7.95 11.76 12.93
N SER A 171 8.13 12.12 14.21
CA SER A 171 9.13 11.48 15.05
C SER A 171 8.81 10.00 15.31
N CYS A 172 7.54 9.64 15.39
CA CYS A 172 7.11 8.26 15.48
C CYS A 172 7.30 7.49 14.18
N ASN A 173 7.01 8.13 13.04
CA ASN A 173 7.02 7.49 11.74
C ASN A 173 8.42 7.40 11.12
N PHE A 174 9.27 8.40 11.33
CA PHE A 174 10.58 8.45 10.67
C PHE A 174 11.71 7.95 11.55
N TYR A 175 11.57 8.08 12.87
CA TYR A 175 12.67 7.85 13.81
C TYR A 175 12.33 6.82 14.91
N GLY A 176 11.11 6.27 14.91
CA GLY A 176 10.70 5.21 15.82
C GLY A 176 10.40 5.65 17.25
N LEU A 177 10.19 6.95 17.49
CA LEU A 177 9.70 7.41 18.78
C LEU A 177 8.41 6.66 19.14
N ASN A 178 8.30 6.22 20.40
CA ASN A 178 7.13 5.49 20.91
C ASN A 178 6.91 4.06 20.37
N ALA A 179 7.78 3.50 19.54
CA ALA A 179 7.63 2.12 19.07
C ALA A 179 7.56 1.13 20.24
N ALA A 180 6.79 0.04 20.11
CA ALA A 180 6.76 -1.00 21.15
C ALA A 180 8.15 -1.62 21.32
N VAL A 181 8.81 -1.95 20.22
CA VAL A 181 10.23 -2.33 20.19
C VAL A 181 10.97 -1.40 19.23
N LEU A 182 12.01 -0.72 19.72
CA LEU A 182 12.88 0.12 18.89
C LEU A 182 14.30 -0.45 18.87
N VAL A 183 14.83 -0.66 17.66
CA VAL A 183 16.19 -1.15 17.38
C VAL A 183 16.96 -0.06 16.65
N LYS A 184 18.13 0.34 17.17
CA LYS A 184 18.93 1.44 16.63
C LYS A 184 20.40 1.39 17.05
N ASP A 185 21.19 2.35 16.54
CA ASP A 185 22.61 2.59 16.88
C ASP A 185 23.55 1.44 16.48
N GLY A 186 23.32 0.86 15.30
CA GLY A 186 24.16 -0.20 14.74
C GLY A 186 23.90 -1.60 15.33
N ALA A 187 22.80 -1.79 16.09
CA ALA A 187 22.44 -3.07 16.69
C ALA A 187 22.21 -4.16 15.64
N ASP A 188 22.67 -5.37 15.92
CA ASP A 188 22.34 -6.60 15.20
C ASP A 188 21.39 -7.43 16.07
N VAL A 189 20.08 -7.33 15.81
CA VAL A 189 19.05 -7.89 16.69
C VAL A 189 18.36 -9.07 16.03
N THR A 190 18.23 -10.16 16.79
CA THR A 190 17.39 -11.31 16.44
C THR A 190 16.24 -11.44 17.44
N ILE A 191 15.00 -11.43 16.94
CA ILE A 191 13.77 -11.69 17.72
C ILE A 191 13.15 -12.98 17.19
N THR A 192 12.88 -13.95 18.09
CA THR A 192 12.26 -15.22 17.72
C THR A 192 11.02 -15.46 18.58
N GLY A 193 9.89 -15.77 17.93
CA GLY A 193 8.64 -16.05 18.63
C GLY A 193 8.07 -14.85 19.39
N GLY A 194 7.17 -15.15 20.31
CA GLY A 194 6.55 -14.17 21.20
C GLY A 194 5.43 -13.34 20.60
N THR A 195 4.95 -12.37 21.37
CA THR A 195 3.84 -11.49 20.99
C THR A 195 4.18 -10.03 21.23
N ILE A 196 3.84 -9.17 20.27
CA ILE A 196 4.07 -7.73 20.35
C ILE A 196 2.71 -7.05 20.08
N THR A 197 2.21 -6.33 21.07
CA THR A 197 0.90 -5.66 20.98
C THR A 197 1.02 -4.17 21.26
N SER A 198 0.29 -3.37 20.49
CA SER A 198 0.14 -1.93 20.74
C SER A 198 -1.27 -1.46 20.43
N ASP A 199 -1.90 -0.76 21.36
CA ASP A 199 -3.13 -0.01 21.17
C ASP A 199 -2.90 1.52 21.15
N ALA A 200 -1.66 1.93 21.22
CA ALA A 200 -1.25 3.32 21.30
C ALA A 200 -1.12 3.98 19.93
N MET A 201 -1.43 5.28 19.85
CA MET A 201 -1.13 6.11 18.67
C MET A 201 0.40 6.30 18.54
N GLY A 202 0.89 6.26 17.28
CA GLY A 202 2.30 6.47 16.95
C GLY A 202 3.22 5.36 17.47
N ALA A 203 2.68 4.18 17.81
CA ALA A 203 3.41 3.07 18.38
C ALA A 203 3.50 1.89 17.42
N ASN A 204 4.47 1.93 16.51
CA ASN A 204 4.76 0.82 15.62
C ASN A 204 5.15 -0.43 16.44
N GLY A 205 4.80 -1.62 15.94
CA GLY A 205 5.09 -2.88 16.62
C GLY A 205 6.60 -3.07 16.82
N VAL A 206 7.34 -3.17 15.73
CA VAL A 206 8.81 -3.22 15.74
C VAL A 206 9.37 -2.21 14.76
N PHE A 207 10.33 -1.42 15.21
CA PHE A 207 10.95 -0.37 14.43
C PHE A 207 12.46 -0.57 14.34
N CYS A 208 12.99 -0.69 13.12
CA CYS A 208 14.42 -0.73 12.81
C CYS A 208 14.85 0.63 12.26
N TYR A 209 15.60 1.40 13.04
CA TYR A 209 16.07 2.73 12.66
C TYR A 209 17.57 2.74 12.43
N GLY A 210 18.00 2.92 11.18
CA GLY A 210 19.42 2.90 10.78
C GLY A 210 20.16 4.24 10.92
N GLY A 211 19.68 5.13 11.81
CA GLY A 211 20.43 6.34 12.20
C GLY A 211 20.37 7.51 11.21
N ASN A 212 19.92 7.31 9.97
CA ASN A 212 19.89 8.35 8.98
C ASN A 212 18.54 9.06 8.90
N GLY A 213 18.46 10.27 9.36
CA GLY A 213 17.24 11.10 9.30
C GLY A 213 17.03 11.83 7.98
N GLY A 214 17.92 11.62 6.97
CA GLY A 214 17.86 12.27 5.67
C GLY A 214 16.81 11.68 4.72
N ARG A 215 16.93 12.02 3.44
CA ARG A 215 16.09 11.46 2.38
C ARG A 215 16.58 10.06 1.97
N ASN A 216 15.77 9.37 1.18
CA ASN A 216 16.05 8.02 0.67
C ASN A 216 17.45 7.86 0.06
N GLY A 217 18.00 6.64 0.24
CA GLY A 217 19.26 6.22 -0.38
C GLY A 217 20.52 6.62 0.38
N ALA A 218 20.39 7.18 1.57
CA ALA A 218 21.54 7.38 2.44
C ALA A 218 21.88 6.08 3.17
N ALA A 219 23.18 5.80 3.35
CA ALA A 219 23.64 4.63 4.09
C ALA A 219 23.24 4.72 5.56
N GLY A 220 22.72 3.61 6.11
CA GLY A 220 22.46 3.46 7.53
C GLY A 220 23.75 3.27 8.35
N ASP A 221 23.58 3.18 9.66
CA ASP A 221 24.64 2.98 10.65
C ASP A 221 25.00 1.50 10.86
N GLY A 222 24.39 0.57 10.11
CA GLY A 222 24.57 -0.87 10.25
C GLY A 222 23.50 -1.55 11.09
N THR A 223 22.48 -0.83 11.57
CA THR A 223 21.37 -1.43 12.32
C THR A 223 20.65 -2.49 11.49
N THR A 224 20.57 -3.71 12.01
CA THR A 224 19.87 -4.85 11.42
C THR A 224 18.89 -5.47 12.41
N LEU A 225 17.75 -5.92 11.88
CA LEU A 225 16.73 -6.66 12.61
C LEU A 225 16.39 -7.94 11.87
N THR A 226 16.56 -9.08 12.52
CA THR A 226 15.98 -10.35 12.10
C THR A 226 14.84 -10.69 13.04
N ILE A 227 13.62 -10.87 12.50
CA ILE A 227 12.44 -11.24 13.30
C ILE A 227 11.73 -12.42 12.65
N ARG A 228 11.39 -13.44 13.47
CA ARG A 228 10.75 -14.67 12.97
C ARG A 228 9.73 -15.23 13.93
N ASP A 229 8.72 -15.91 13.37
CA ASP A 229 7.71 -16.68 14.14
C ASP A 229 6.96 -15.84 15.19
N ALA A 230 6.94 -14.51 15.06
CA ALA A 230 6.33 -13.60 16.03
C ALA A 230 4.91 -13.17 15.60
N VAL A 231 4.08 -12.85 16.58
CA VAL A 231 2.74 -12.30 16.37
C VAL A 231 2.75 -10.81 16.74
N ILE A 232 2.42 -9.94 15.78
CA ILE A 232 2.37 -8.49 15.96
C ILE A 232 0.95 -8.00 15.75
N THR A 233 0.41 -7.26 16.72
CA THR A 233 -0.92 -6.65 16.60
C THR A 233 -0.86 -5.19 17.01
N THR A 234 -1.25 -4.27 16.11
CA THR A 234 -1.36 -2.84 16.41
C THR A 234 -2.75 -2.31 16.07
N THR A 235 -3.30 -1.45 16.92
CA THR A 235 -4.63 -0.87 16.74
C THR A 235 -4.66 0.66 16.75
N GLY A 236 -3.58 1.30 17.18
CA GLY A 236 -3.45 2.75 17.19
C GLY A 236 -3.23 3.34 15.80
N GLY A 237 -3.62 4.59 15.59
CA GLY A 237 -3.31 5.33 14.38
C GLY A 237 -1.81 5.62 14.25
N GLY A 238 -1.25 5.55 13.04
CA GLY A 238 0.19 5.72 12.81
C GLY A 238 1.05 4.61 13.41
N SER A 239 0.49 3.41 13.60
CA SER A 239 1.11 2.30 14.32
C SER A 239 1.20 1.07 13.41
N GLY A 240 2.18 1.05 12.53
CA GLY A 240 2.45 -0.08 11.62
C GLY A 240 2.93 -1.33 12.36
N GLY A 241 3.05 -2.43 11.62
CA GLY A 241 3.54 -3.71 12.15
C GLY A 241 5.07 -3.71 12.28
N ILE A 242 5.77 -4.00 11.19
CA ILE A 242 7.22 -3.86 11.06
C ILE A 242 7.54 -2.59 10.27
N MET A 243 8.45 -1.81 10.80
CA MET A 243 8.82 -0.50 10.26
C MET A 243 10.33 -0.39 10.13
N THR A 244 10.82 0.08 8.97
CA THR A 244 12.25 0.23 8.73
C THR A 244 12.52 1.59 8.10
N THR A 245 13.40 2.38 8.70
CA THR A 245 13.77 3.70 8.20
C THR A 245 15.25 3.99 8.45
N GLY A 246 15.71 5.13 7.96
CA GLY A 246 17.04 5.65 8.25
C GLY A 246 18.19 4.78 7.73
N GLY A 247 17.93 3.96 6.71
CA GLY A 247 18.93 3.04 6.15
C GLY A 247 19.09 1.74 6.94
N GLY A 248 18.17 1.42 7.87
CA GLY A 248 18.14 0.13 8.55
C GLY A 248 17.80 -1.03 7.61
N VAL A 249 18.04 -2.26 8.05
CA VAL A 249 17.69 -3.47 7.30
C VAL A 249 16.88 -4.41 8.18
N THR A 250 15.74 -4.85 7.69
CA THR A 250 14.88 -5.83 8.38
C THR A 250 14.74 -7.11 7.55
N TYR A 251 14.95 -8.25 8.21
CA TYR A 251 14.63 -9.59 7.72
C TYR A 251 13.50 -10.17 8.55
N ALA A 252 12.35 -10.45 7.93
CA ALA A 252 11.15 -10.95 8.58
C ALA A 252 10.76 -12.32 8.01
N TYR A 253 10.55 -13.30 8.90
CA TYR A 253 10.25 -14.67 8.51
C TYR A 253 9.00 -15.16 9.23
N ASP A 254 8.01 -15.67 8.48
CA ASP A 254 6.82 -16.35 9.01
C ASP A 254 6.07 -15.57 10.11
N LEU A 255 5.97 -14.25 9.98
CA LEU A 255 5.25 -13.41 10.93
C LEU A 255 3.74 -13.50 10.73
N THR A 256 3.00 -13.30 11.82
CA THR A 256 1.57 -12.97 11.78
C THR A 256 1.40 -11.53 12.22
N VAL A 257 1.09 -10.63 11.28
CA VAL A 257 0.95 -9.20 11.54
C VAL A 257 -0.48 -8.73 11.26
N THR A 258 -1.10 -8.08 12.22
CA THR A 258 -2.43 -7.46 12.06
C THR A 258 -2.38 -6.01 12.52
N THR A 259 -2.79 -5.08 11.65
CA THR A 259 -2.91 -3.66 11.96
C THR A 259 -4.35 -3.18 11.73
N SER A 260 -4.84 -2.27 12.58
CA SER A 260 -6.23 -1.78 12.48
C SER A 260 -6.32 -0.25 12.51
N GLY A 261 -5.25 0.44 12.87
CA GLY A 261 -5.22 1.90 12.93
C GLY A 261 -5.20 2.55 11.55
N GLN A 262 -5.58 3.82 11.48
CA GLN A 262 -5.38 4.64 10.28
C GLN A 262 -3.88 4.85 10.04
N SER A 263 -3.44 4.84 8.78
CA SER A 263 -2.03 5.03 8.38
C SER A 263 -1.07 4.04 9.07
N SER A 264 -1.47 2.78 9.14
CA SER A 264 -0.82 1.72 9.93
C SER A 264 -0.58 0.47 9.07
N ALA A 265 0.33 0.56 8.09
CA ALA A 265 0.65 -0.58 7.22
C ALA A 265 1.38 -1.69 7.98
N PRO A 266 1.05 -2.98 7.77
CA PRO A 266 1.77 -4.12 8.35
C PRO A 266 3.25 -4.17 8.02
N ILE A 267 3.62 -3.84 6.78
CA ILE A 267 5.00 -3.76 6.30
C ILE A 267 5.21 -2.34 5.78
N ARG A 268 6.17 -1.62 6.37
CA ARG A 268 6.32 -0.21 6.06
C ARG A 268 7.78 0.26 6.07
N THR A 269 8.08 1.13 5.13
CA THR A 269 9.23 2.04 5.18
C THR A 269 8.74 3.48 5.17
N ASP A 270 9.58 4.40 5.63
CA ASP A 270 9.30 5.84 5.57
C ASP A 270 10.60 6.61 5.31
N ARG A 271 10.59 7.93 5.49
CA ARG A 271 11.74 8.81 5.24
C ARG A 271 13.05 8.23 5.78
N GLY A 272 14.13 8.40 5.03
CA GLY A 272 15.47 7.92 5.40
C GLY A 272 15.88 6.63 4.70
N GLY A 273 14.96 6.00 3.97
CA GLY A 273 15.25 4.75 3.26
C GLY A 273 15.39 3.56 4.20
N GLY A 274 15.87 2.48 3.64
CA GLY A 274 16.06 1.19 4.31
C GLY A 274 15.71 0.06 3.37
N THR A 275 15.88 -1.17 3.85
CA THR A 275 15.51 -2.35 3.07
C THR A 275 14.76 -3.34 3.95
N VAL A 276 13.67 -3.89 3.43
CA VAL A 276 12.86 -4.92 4.12
C VAL A 276 12.80 -6.16 3.26
N TYR A 277 13.19 -7.28 3.84
CA TYR A 277 13.05 -8.62 3.28
C TYR A 277 12.05 -9.40 4.11
N VAL A 278 11.02 -9.93 3.44
CA VAL A 278 9.98 -10.76 4.07
C VAL A 278 9.93 -12.10 3.34
N ASP A 279 9.96 -13.20 4.09
CA ASP A 279 9.76 -14.53 3.55
C ASP A 279 8.74 -15.29 4.43
N GLY A 280 7.62 -15.66 3.83
CA GLY A 280 6.51 -16.29 4.54
C GLY A 280 5.64 -15.33 5.37
N GLY A 281 4.68 -15.91 6.07
CA GLY A 281 3.82 -15.22 7.02
C GLY A 281 2.51 -14.66 6.44
N THR A 282 1.75 -14.03 7.35
CA THR A 282 0.44 -13.44 7.05
C THR A 282 0.39 -12.00 7.55
N TYR A 283 0.03 -11.09 6.66
CA TYR A 283 0.00 -9.65 6.92
C TYR A 283 -1.38 -9.09 6.57
N THR A 284 -2.08 -8.58 7.56
CA THR A 284 -3.46 -8.08 7.40
C THR A 284 -3.59 -6.65 7.90
N SER A 285 -4.18 -5.79 7.07
CA SER A 285 -4.56 -4.43 7.47
C SER A 285 -6.09 -4.25 7.43
N HIS A 286 -6.59 -3.44 8.37
CA HIS A 286 -8.00 -3.05 8.49
C HIS A 286 -8.21 -1.54 8.53
N GLY A 287 -7.14 -0.76 8.52
CA GLY A 287 -7.18 0.69 8.68
C GLY A 287 -7.39 1.45 7.38
N LEU A 288 -7.92 2.66 7.48
CA LEU A 288 -7.96 3.61 6.37
C LEU A 288 -6.54 4.11 6.06
N GLY A 289 -6.17 4.19 4.78
CA GLY A 289 -4.83 4.60 4.37
C GLY A 289 -3.74 3.67 4.93
N SER A 290 -4.07 2.40 5.06
CA SER A 290 -3.21 1.36 5.62
C SER A 290 -3.07 0.23 4.61
N PRO A 291 -2.31 0.42 3.51
CA PRO A 291 -2.01 -0.66 2.60
C PRO A 291 -1.30 -1.78 3.35
N THR A 292 -1.32 -3.01 2.81
CA THR A 292 -0.55 -4.10 3.42
C THR A 292 0.96 -3.78 3.38
N ILE A 293 1.40 -3.12 2.29
CA ILE A 293 2.78 -2.68 2.10
C ILE A 293 2.81 -1.21 1.69
N TYR A 294 3.54 -0.39 2.43
CA TYR A 294 3.82 1.00 2.07
C TYR A 294 5.32 1.21 1.92
N SER A 295 5.76 1.63 0.74
CA SER A 295 7.19 1.80 0.44
C SER A 295 7.54 3.24 0.06
N THR A 296 8.50 3.79 0.79
CA THR A 296 9.33 4.92 0.42
C THR A 296 10.81 4.50 0.31
N ALA A 297 11.08 3.21 0.12
CA ALA A 297 12.41 2.62 0.03
C ALA A 297 12.39 1.34 -0.81
N GLU A 298 13.00 0.26 -0.36
CA GLU A 298 13.11 -1.01 -1.05
C GLU A 298 12.49 -2.13 -0.19
N ILE A 299 11.47 -2.82 -0.72
CA ILE A 299 10.78 -3.90 -0.01
C ILE A 299 10.69 -5.13 -0.91
N HIS A 300 11.14 -6.28 -0.41
CA HIS A 300 11.06 -7.57 -1.05
C HIS A 300 10.22 -8.52 -0.20
N VAL A 301 9.20 -9.11 -0.78
CA VAL A 301 8.31 -10.06 -0.08
C VAL A 301 8.19 -11.34 -0.89
N ALA A 302 8.40 -12.47 -0.26
CA ALA A 302 8.24 -13.78 -0.86
C ALA A 302 7.32 -14.68 0.00
N ASN A 303 6.59 -15.59 -0.66
CA ASN A 303 5.79 -16.66 -0.02
C ASN A 303 4.78 -16.19 1.03
N ALA A 304 4.29 -14.96 0.94
CA ALA A 304 3.45 -14.35 1.95
C ALA A 304 1.98 -14.20 1.54
N SER A 305 1.08 -14.22 2.53
CA SER A 305 -0.33 -13.86 2.37
C SER A 305 -0.55 -12.42 2.85
N LEU A 306 -1.01 -11.56 1.93
CA LEU A 306 -1.14 -10.12 2.10
C LEU A 306 -2.62 -9.72 1.92
N THR A 307 -3.24 -9.14 2.95
CA THR A 307 -4.67 -8.76 2.87
C THR A 307 -4.90 -7.34 3.37
N SER A 308 -5.46 -6.49 2.53
CA SER A 308 -5.98 -5.17 2.92
C SER A 308 -7.50 -5.14 2.83
N ASN A 309 -8.16 -4.79 3.93
CA ASN A 309 -9.63 -4.87 4.04
C ASN A 309 -10.34 -3.51 3.84
N LEU A 310 -9.61 -2.41 3.75
CA LEU A 310 -10.23 -1.07 3.63
C LEU A 310 -9.41 -0.10 2.76
N SER A 311 -8.21 -0.46 2.40
CA SER A 311 -7.25 0.39 1.72
C SER A 311 -6.65 -0.35 0.51
N GLU A 312 -5.71 0.28 -0.15
CA GLU A 312 -4.85 -0.32 -1.16
C GLU A 312 -4.15 -1.58 -0.59
N GLY A 313 -3.76 -2.51 -1.45
CA GLY A 313 -2.88 -3.61 -1.07
C GLY A 313 -1.43 -3.14 -0.94
N VAL A 314 -1.00 -2.32 -1.89
CA VAL A 314 0.36 -1.81 -2.00
C VAL A 314 0.33 -0.33 -2.37
N CYS A 315 1.17 0.48 -1.71
CA CYS A 315 1.49 1.84 -2.13
C CYS A 315 3.00 2.00 -2.31
N ILE A 316 3.42 2.57 -3.44
CA ILE A 316 4.80 2.94 -3.73
C ILE A 316 4.87 4.44 -3.94
N GLU A 317 5.62 5.12 -3.10
CA GLU A 317 5.84 6.56 -3.19
C GLU A 317 7.24 6.89 -3.69
N GLY A 318 7.33 7.71 -4.75
CA GLY A 318 8.61 8.19 -5.31
C GLY A 318 9.41 7.12 -6.03
N LYS A 319 10.73 7.32 -6.15
CA LYS A 319 11.67 6.43 -6.85
C LYS A 319 11.95 5.11 -6.11
N ASN A 320 10.96 4.51 -5.54
CA ASN A 320 11.09 3.37 -4.65
C ASN A 320 10.53 2.09 -5.29
N SER A 321 10.74 0.95 -4.63
CA SER A 321 10.42 -0.34 -5.23
C SER A 321 9.76 -1.32 -4.26
N ILE A 322 8.91 -2.17 -4.84
CA ILE A 322 8.38 -3.36 -4.20
C ILE A 322 8.53 -4.54 -5.15
N GLU A 323 9.05 -5.64 -4.64
CA GLU A 323 9.09 -6.93 -5.33
C GLU A 323 8.30 -7.98 -4.55
N LEU A 324 7.37 -8.65 -5.23
CA LEU A 324 6.59 -9.76 -4.69
C LEU A 324 6.93 -11.04 -5.46
N THR A 325 7.25 -12.14 -4.76
CA THR A 325 7.51 -13.45 -5.35
C THR A 325 6.63 -14.49 -4.68
N ASP A 326 5.83 -15.19 -5.48
CA ASP A 326 4.93 -16.26 -5.00
C ASP A 326 4.06 -15.82 -3.81
N CYS A 327 3.55 -14.59 -3.87
CA CYS A 327 2.67 -13.99 -2.85
C CYS A 327 1.21 -14.05 -3.28
N ASP A 328 0.30 -14.17 -2.28
CA ASP A 328 -1.13 -13.96 -2.47
C ASP A 328 -1.53 -12.59 -1.90
N LEU A 329 -1.77 -11.62 -2.77
CA LEU A 329 -2.20 -10.27 -2.40
C LEU A 329 -3.67 -10.06 -2.72
N THR A 330 -4.44 -9.67 -1.71
CA THR A 330 -5.85 -9.30 -1.85
C THR A 330 -6.10 -7.92 -1.25
N ALA A 331 -6.74 -7.03 -2.00
CA ALA A 331 -7.17 -5.73 -1.48
C ALA A 331 -8.65 -5.45 -1.75
N ASN A 332 -9.28 -4.77 -0.80
CA ASN A 332 -10.66 -4.30 -0.87
C ASN A 332 -10.71 -2.81 -0.51
N ASN A 333 -10.20 -1.97 -1.41
CA ASN A 333 -10.15 -0.51 -1.22
C ASN A 333 -11.53 0.08 -1.46
N THR A 334 -12.25 0.44 -0.40
CA THR A 334 -13.61 0.99 -0.47
C THR A 334 -13.72 2.42 0.03
N LYS A 335 -12.59 3.04 0.42
CA LYS A 335 -12.58 4.38 0.95
C LYS A 335 -11.29 5.11 0.62
N CYS A 336 -11.39 6.13 -0.24
CA CYS A 336 -10.25 6.98 -0.56
C CYS A 336 -9.65 7.63 0.69
N ASN A 337 -8.34 7.65 0.77
CA ASN A 337 -7.57 8.32 1.82
C ASN A 337 -6.88 9.56 1.27
N SER A 338 -6.77 10.61 2.08
CA SER A 338 -6.06 11.83 1.73
C SER A 338 -6.53 12.42 0.39
N ASN A 339 -5.61 12.60 -0.56
CA ASN A 339 -5.87 13.17 -1.87
C ASN A 339 -6.39 12.18 -2.89
N ALA A 340 -6.29 10.87 -2.63
CA ALA A 340 -6.77 9.85 -3.53
C ALA A 340 -8.23 10.07 -3.93
N SER A 341 -8.53 9.85 -5.18
CA SER A 341 -9.88 9.92 -5.70
C SER A 341 -10.27 8.68 -6.50
N PHE A 342 -9.43 7.67 -6.51
CA PHE A 342 -9.70 6.35 -7.08
C PHE A 342 -9.66 5.29 -5.98
N PHE A 343 -10.31 4.16 -6.23
CA PHE A 343 -10.10 2.92 -5.52
C PHE A 343 -9.16 2.06 -6.35
N ASP A 344 -8.16 1.48 -5.73
CA ASP A 344 -7.16 0.66 -6.41
C ASP A 344 -6.53 -0.37 -5.47
N THR A 345 -5.85 -1.35 -6.05
CA THR A 345 -5.12 -2.38 -5.32
C THR A 345 -3.64 -2.06 -5.21
N ILE A 346 -3.05 -1.60 -6.31
CA ILE A 346 -1.65 -1.18 -6.36
C ILE A 346 -1.60 0.28 -6.77
N MET A 347 -1.23 1.15 -5.83
CA MET A 347 -1.05 2.56 -6.06
C MET A 347 0.43 2.90 -6.22
N ILE A 348 0.79 3.57 -7.32
CA ILE A 348 2.15 4.05 -7.58
C ILE A 348 2.08 5.55 -7.85
N TYR A 349 2.70 6.34 -6.99
CA TYR A 349 2.52 7.77 -7.01
C TYR A 349 3.72 8.54 -6.48
N GLN A 350 3.74 9.83 -6.70
CA GLN A 350 4.61 10.78 -6.03
C GLN A 350 3.77 11.76 -5.23
N SER A 351 3.95 11.78 -3.91
CA SER A 351 3.33 12.79 -3.07
C SER A 351 4.02 14.15 -3.19
N MET A 352 3.44 15.15 -2.57
CA MET A 352 4.03 16.49 -2.43
C MET A 352 4.63 16.70 -1.03
N SER A 353 4.69 15.68 -0.18
CA SER A 353 5.22 15.75 1.19
C SER A 353 6.74 15.95 1.21
N GLY A 354 7.44 15.41 0.20
CA GLY A 354 8.89 15.37 0.14
C GLY A 354 9.50 14.25 0.99
N ASP A 355 8.71 13.27 1.41
CA ASP A 355 9.18 12.10 2.19
C ASP A 355 9.94 11.11 1.32
N ALA A 356 9.59 11.04 0.02
CA ALA A 356 10.30 10.26 -0.97
C ALA A 356 10.87 11.14 -2.08
N ASP A 357 12.05 10.80 -2.59
CA ASP A 357 12.63 11.46 -3.76
C ASP A 357 11.84 11.12 -5.02
N SER A 358 11.70 12.09 -5.91
CA SER A 358 11.08 11.88 -7.22
C SER A 358 11.99 11.03 -8.12
N GLY A 359 11.36 10.20 -8.96
CA GLY A 359 12.09 9.36 -9.92
C GLY A 359 11.20 8.27 -10.49
N THR A 360 11.82 7.19 -10.93
CA THR A 360 11.09 6.03 -11.45
C THR A 360 10.74 5.08 -10.32
N SER A 361 9.46 4.84 -10.13
CA SER A 361 8.93 3.83 -9.20
C SER A 361 8.93 2.44 -9.87
N SER A 362 9.08 1.37 -9.11
CA SER A 362 9.06 0.01 -9.64
C SER A 362 8.19 -0.92 -8.80
N PHE A 363 7.28 -1.62 -9.47
CA PHE A 363 6.55 -2.75 -8.92
C PHE A 363 6.87 -4.00 -9.75
N THR A 364 7.31 -5.06 -9.11
CA THR A 364 7.56 -6.35 -9.76
C THR A 364 6.82 -7.44 -9.01
N MET A 365 6.07 -8.27 -9.75
CA MET A 365 5.45 -9.47 -9.18
C MET A 365 5.73 -10.68 -10.07
N THR A 366 6.21 -11.75 -9.44
CA THR A 366 6.52 -13.02 -10.09
C THR A 366 5.77 -14.15 -9.39
N GLY A 367 4.97 -14.90 -10.14
CA GLY A 367 4.11 -15.95 -9.56
C GLY A 367 3.02 -15.39 -8.64
N GLY A 368 2.34 -16.27 -7.92
CA GLY A 368 1.30 -15.92 -6.95
C GLY A 368 0.03 -15.35 -7.55
N THR A 369 -0.80 -14.76 -6.68
CA THR A 369 -2.13 -14.22 -7.04
C THR A 369 -2.27 -12.76 -6.61
N LEU A 370 -2.78 -11.91 -7.51
CA LEU A 370 -3.13 -10.52 -7.26
C LEU A 370 -4.64 -10.35 -7.43
N THR A 371 -5.36 -10.13 -6.33
CA THR A 371 -6.82 -9.98 -6.32
C THR A 371 -7.23 -8.56 -5.95
N SER A 372 -7.88 -7.86 -6.89
CA SER A 372 -8.59 -6.61 -6.65
C SER A 372 -10.07 -6.92 -6.40
N LYS A 373 -10.56 -6.68 -5.20
CA LYS A 373 -11.98 -6.85 -4.86
C LYS A 373 -12.82 -5.62 -5.19
N ASN A 374 -12.19 -4.46 -5.26
CA ASN A 374 -12.86 -3.20 -5.56
C ASN A 374 -11.85 -2.21 -6.14
N GLY A 375 -12.23 -1.55 -7.23
CA GLY A 375 -11.45 -0.55 -7.93
C GLY A 375 -10.43 -1.12 -8.92
N HIS A 376 -9.51 -0.30 -9.33
CA HIS A 376 -8.51 -0.61 -10.35
C HIS A 376 -7.47 -1.59 -9.80
N VAL A 377 -6.98 -2.51 -10.64
CA VAL A 377 -5.86 -3.37 -10.20
C VAL A 377 -4.61 -2.54 -9.99
N PHE A 378 -4.30 -1.63 -10.92
CA PHE A 378 -3.18 -0.69 -10.82
C PHE A 378 -3.66 0.75 -11.04
N HIS A 379 -3.12 1.68 -10.27
CA HIS A 379 -3.28 3.12 -10.47
C HIS A 379 -1.93 3.82 -10.43
N VAL A 380 -1.62 4.60 -11.48
CA VAL A 380 -0.38 5.37 -11.61
C VAL A 380 -0.70 6.84 -11.75
N THR A 381 -0.20 7.65 -10.85
CA THR A 381 -0.41 9.10 -10.86
C THR A 381 0.83 9.86 -10.39
N ASN A 382 1.09 11.00 -11.02
CA ASN A 382 2.16 11.94 -10.66
C ASN A 382 3.55 11.32 -10.55
N THR A 383 3.85 10.27 -11.33
CA THR A 383 5.16 9.58 -11.31
C THR A 383 5.46 8.93 -12.65
N ASN A 384 6.69 8.40 -12.79
CA ASN A 384 7.08 7.45 -13.83
C ASN A 384 7.18 6.06 -13.20
N ALA A 385 6.29 5.14 -13.58
CA ALA A 385 6.18 3.81 -13.02
C ALA A 385 6.60 2.72 -14.00
N ILE A 386 7.28 1.69 -13.50
CA ILE A 386 7.54 0.43 -14.20
C ILE A 386 6.82 -0.69 -13.45
N ILE A 387 5.93 -1.38 -14.12
CA ILE A 387 5.17 -2.53 -13.59
C ILE A 387 5.62 -3.76 -14.36
N ASN A 388 6.18 -4.75 -13.66
CA ASN A 388 6.62 -6.02 -14.23
C ASN A 388 5.78 -7.17 -13.67
N LEU A 389 5.10 -7.91 -14.56
CA LEU A 389 4.29 -9.06 -14.20
C LEU A 389 4.83 -10.31 -14.91
N ASN A 390 5.21 -11.34 -14.15
CA ASN A 390 5.80 -12.57 -14.63
C ASN A 390 4.97 -13.76 -14.13
N GLY A 391 4.04 -14.28 -14.93
CA GLY A 391 3.27 -15.48 -14.58
C GLY A 391 2.36 -15.30 -13.36
N VAL A 392 1.86 -14.10 -13.12
CA VAL A 392 0.97 -13.75 -12.01
C VAL A 392 -0.48 -14.08 -12.37
N THR A 393 -1.23 -14.68 -11.45
CA THR A 393 -2.69 -14.78 -11.59
C THR A 393 -3.33 -13.48 -11.15
N VAL A 394 -3.82 -12.68 -12.11
CA VAL A 394 -4.53 -11.43 -11.82
C VAL A 394 -6.03 -11.69 -11.80
N VAL A 395 -6.68 -11.38 -10.69
CA VAL A 395 -8.13 -11.51 -10.48
C VAL A 395 -8.69 -10.12 -10.20
N ASN A 396 -9.57 -9.64 -11.07
CA ASN A 396 -10.29 -8.39 -10.87
C ASN A 396 -11.77 -8.70 -10.63
N GLU A 397 -12.22 -8.54 -9.39
CA GLU A 397 -13.60 -8.74 -8.97
C GLU A 397 -14.44 -7.45 -9.08
N ASP A 398 -13.82 -6.32 -9.42
CA ASP A 398 -14.51 -5.04 -9.62
C ASP A 398 -15.35 -5.05 -10.89
N GLY A 399 -16.56 -4.51 -10.81
CA GLY A 399 -17.52 -4.53 -11.91
C GLY A 399 -17.14 -3.65 -13.11
N GLU A 400 -16.24 -2.68 -12.95
CA GLU A 400 -15.73 -1.84 -14.05
C GLU A 400 -14.60 -2.52 -14.82
N GLY A 401 -13.95 -3.50 -14.21
CA GLY A 401 -12.93 -4.32 -14.85
C GLY A 401 -11.67 -3.53 -15.26
N VAL A 402 -11.31 -2.48 -14.54
CA VAL A 402 -10.12 -1.67 -14.87
C VAL A 402 -8.84 -2.38 -14.41
N LEU A 403 -8.00 -2.74 -15.39
CA LEU A 403 -6.68 -3.34 -15.12
C LEU A 403 -5.66 -2.29 -14.68
N LEU A 404 -5.58 -1.18 -15.41
CA LEU A 404 -4.62 -0.11 -15.12
C LEU A 404 -5.21 1.24 -15.48
N SER A 405 -5.08 2.20 -14.57
CA SER A 405 -5.29 3.62 -14.89
C SER A 405 -4.00 4.41 -14.75
N VAL A 406 -3.76 5.28 -15.73
CA VAL A 406 -2.63 6.23 -15.76
C VAL A 406 -3.23 7.61 -16.00
N CYS A 407 -3.40 8.42 -14.98
CA CYS A 407 -4.10 9.69 -15.09
C CYS A 407 -3.82 10.60 -13.89
N ASP A 408 -4.29 11.83 -13.99
CA ASP A 408 -4.26 12.78 -12.87
C ASP A 408 -5.12 12.26 -11.70
N ASP A 409 -4.61 12.47 -10.50
CA ASP A 409 -5.33 12.32 -9.25
C ASP A 409 -4.96 13.51 -8.33
N GLY A 410 -5.10 13.38 -7.03
CA GLY A 410 -4.88 14.45 -6.06
C GLY A 410 -3.46 14.97 -5.90
N TRP A 411 -2.52 14.53 -6.74
CA TRP A 411 -1.11 14.94 -6.75
C TRP A 411 -0.69 15.47 -8.12
N SER A 412 0.30 16.34 -8.16
CA SER A 412 0.76 16.98 -9.39
C SER A 412 2.24 17.38 -9.33
N GLY A 413 2.85 17.52 -10.51
CA GLY A 413 4.22 18.05 -10.67
C GLY A 413 5.20 17.12 -11.39
N ALA A 414 4.95 15.80 -11.44
CA ALA A 414 5.86 14.83 -12.05
C ALA A 414 5.32 14.15 -13.33
N GLY A 415 4.05 14.36 -13.66
CA GLY A 415 3.40 13.72 -14.81
C GLY A 415 2.89 12.30 -14.51
N ASN A 416 2.27 11.67 -15.53
CA ASN A 416 1.62 10.37 -15.41
C ASN A 416 2.19 9.45 -16.49
N VAL A 417 3.18 8.64 -16.13
CA VAL A 417 3.86 7.76 -17.08
C VAL A 417 3.92 6.35 -16.52
N ALA A 418 3.51 5.36 -17.29
CA ALA A 418 3.60 3.96 -16.91
C ALA A 418 4.20 3.10 -18.04
N THR A 419 5.00 2.13 -17.65
CA THR A 419 5.40 1.01 -18.49
C THR A 419 4.89 -0.28 -17.83
N LEU A 420 4.02 -1.01 -18.53
CA LEU A 420 3.55 -2.34 -18.12
C LEU A 420 4.23 -3.40 -18.97
N ASN A 421 5.08 -4.18 -18.34
CA ASN A 421 5.76 -5.32 -18.93
C ASN A 421 5.07 -6.61 -18.48
N ALA A 422 4.48 -7.35 -19.41
CA ALA A 422 3.82 -8.61 -19.18
C ALA A 422 4.63 -9.74 -19.83
N LYS A 423 5.07 -10.70 -19.03
CA LYS A 423 5.87 -11.83 -19.46
C LYS A 423 5.20 -13.15 -19.09
N GLY A 424 4.85 -13.98 -20.11
CA GLY A 424 4.12 -15.22 -19.86
C GLY A 424 2.81 -15.01 -19.13
N GLN A 425 2.10 -13.92 -19.44
CA GLN A 425 1.03 -13.34 -18.61
C GLN A 425 -0.30 -13.34 -19.37
N THR A 426 -1.39 -13.67 -18.70
CA THR A 426 -2.74 -13.38 -19.19
C THR A 426 -3.28 -12.18 -18.43
N LEU A 427 -3.61 -11.13 -19.16
CA LEU A 427 -4.18 -9.90 -18.62
C LEU A 427 -5.56 -9.67 -19.25
N GLU A 428 -6.52 -9.30 -18.42
CA GLU A 428 -7.88 -8.96 -18.85
C GLU A 428 -8.31 -7.64 -18.23
N GLY A 429 -8.98 -6.79 -19.01
CA GLY A 429 -9.60 -5.57 -18.51
C GLY A 429 -9.33 -4.33 -19.34
N LEU A 430 -9.74 -3.20 -18.76
CA LEU A 430 -9.67 -1.88 -19.37
C LEU A 430 -8.36 -1.19 -18.98
N LEU A 431 -7.69 -0.58 -19.97
CA LEU A 431 -6.57 0.33 -19.76
C LEU A 431 -7.07 1.77 -19.89
N LEU A 432 -7.06 2.52 -18.81
CA LEU A 432 -7.46 3.92 -18.76
C LEU A 432 -6.21 4.81 -18.86
N VAL A 433 -6.11 5.62 -19.91
CA VAL A 433 -4.96 6.51 -20.14
C VAL A 433 -5.46 7.93 -20.37
N GLY A 434 -5.27 8.80 -19.38
CA GLY A 434 -5.72 10.20 -19.44
C GLY A 434 -5.01 11.01 -20.53
N SER A 435 -5.59 12.11 -20.95
CA SER A 435 -5.12 12.92 -22.09
C SER A 435 -3.66 13.42 -21.97
N ASN A 436 -3.18 13.61 -20.75
CA ASN A 436 -1.81 14.03 -20.44
C ASN A 436 -0.92 12.89 -19.89
N ALA A 437 -1.37 11.65 -20.05
CA ALA A 437 -0.67 10.47 -19.59
C ALA A 437 0.02 9.71 -20.74
N THR A 438 1.00 8.88 -20.37
CA THR A 438 1.68 7.99 -21.31
C THR A 438 1.71 6.57 -20.75
N LEU A 439 1.26 5.61 -21.55
CA LEU A 439 1.38 4.18 -21.27
C LEU A 439 2.23 3.49 -22.34
N THR A 440 3.21 2.70 -21.92
CA THR A 440 3.89 1.72 -22.76
C THR A 440 3.49 0.32 -22.30
N LEU A 441 2.88 -0.47 -23.18
CA LEU A 441 2.50 -1.86 -22.92
C LEU A 441 3.39 -2.79 -23.73
N ASN A 442 4.12 -3.67 -23.05
CA ASN A 442 4.97 -4.68 -23.65
C ASN A 442 4.46 -6.08 -23.29
N LEU A 443 4.09 -6.88 -24.30
CA LEU A 443 3.63 -8.26 -24.13
C LEU A 443 4.68 -9.21 -24.73
N THR A 444 5.21 -10.10 -23.92
CA THR A 444 6.30 -11.02 -24.29
C THR A 444 6.04 -12.44 -23.79
N ASP A 445 6.76 -13.39 -24.35
CA ASP A 445 6.77 -14.80 -23.92
C ASP A 445 5.38 -15.46 -23.93
N GLY A 446 4.58 -15.20 -24.99
CA GLY A 446 3.26 -15.79 -25.13
C GLY A 446 2.18 -15.11 -24.29
N SER A 447 2.42 -13.89 -23.82
CA SER A 447 1.42 -13.13 -23.08
C SER A 447 0.17 -12.85 -23.93
N ALA A 448 -0.98 -12.85 -23.25
CA ALA A 448 -2.27 -12.50 -23.85
C ALA A 448 -2.87 -11.30 -23.10
N PHE A 449 -3.26 -10.28 -23.85
CA PHE A 449 -4.10 -9.21 -23.34
C PHE A 449 -5.48 -9.29 -23.95
N ILE A 450 -6.53 -9.28 -23.14
CA ILE A 450 -7.93 -9.27 -23.52
C ILE A 450 -8.52 -7.97 -22.99
N GLY A 451 -8.70 -6.98 -23.85
CA GLY A 451 -9.11 -5.67 -23.35
C GLY A 451 -9.04 -4.57 -24.38
N THR A 452 -9.35 -3.36 -23.93
CA THR A 452 -9.35 -2.14 -24.73
C THR A 452 -8.70 -0.99 -23.99
N VAL A 453 -8.41 0.10 -24.72
CA VAL A 453 -7.87 1.35 -24.17
C VAL A 453 -8.95 2.42 -24.24
N SER A 454 -9.09 3.21 -23.18
CA SER A 454 -10.02 4.35 -23.13
C SER A 454 -9.37 5.55 -22.44
N GLY A 455 -9.75 6.75 -22.85
CA GLY A 455 -9.42 8.00 -22.18
C GLY A 455 -10.59 8.61 -21.42
N ALA A 456 -11.75 7.95 -21.43
CA ALA A 456 -12.92 8.38 -20.67
C ALA A 456 -12.76 7.91 -19.21
N ILE A 457 -12.35 8.81 -18.34
CA ILE A 457 -11.99 8.52 -16.95
C ILE A 457 -12.84 9.36 -16.01
N THR A 458 -13.53 8.68 -15.09
CA THR A 458 -14.28 9.29 -13.99
C THR A 458 -13.76 8.72 -12.69
N ASN A 459 -13.50 9.55 -11.71
CA ASN A 459 -13.00 9.09 -10.41
C ASN A 459 -14.13 8.61 -9.48
N ALA A 460 -13.79 8.01 -8.36
CA ALA A 460 -14.74 7.51 -7.37
C ALA A 460 -15.64 8.59 -6.73
N LYS A 461 -15.30 9.87 -6.92
CA LYS A 461 -16.12 11.03 -6.49
C LYS A 461 -17.08 11.50 -7.58
N GLY A 462 -17.12 10.83 -8.75
CA GLY A 462 -17.98 11.17 -9.90
C GLY A 462 -17.46 12.34 -10.73
N ALA A 463 -16.22 12.79 -10.53
CA ALA A 463 -15.64 13.85 -11.35
C ALA A 463 -14.97 13.28 -12.60
N THR A 464 -15.20 13.92 -13.75
CA THR A 464 -14.51 13.59 -15.00
C THR A 464 -13.05 14.05 -14.89
N VAL A 465 -12.11 13.10 -15.03
CA VAL A 465 -10.66 13.33 -15.00
C VAL A 465 -10.13 13.52 -16.42
N SER A 466 -10.63 12.74 -17.38
CA SER A 466 -10.25 12.82 -18.78
C SER A 466 -11.40 12.38 -19.68
N THR A 467 -11.38 12.81 -20.96
CA THR A 467 -12.32 12.38 -22.01
C THR A 467 -11.60 11.84 -23.23
N GLU A 468 -10.28 12.02 -23.33
CA GLU A 468 -9.47 11.66 -24.49
C GLU A 468 -8.33 10.74 -24.06
N VAL A 469 -7.96 9.82 -24.95
CA VAL A 469 -6.84 8.91 -24.76
C VAL A 469 -5.51 9.69 -24.91
N GLY A 470 -4.62 9.50 -23.96
CA GLY A 470 -3.25 10.02 -24.01
C GLY A 470 -2.35 9.25 -24.97
N THR A 471 -1.05 9.26 -24.68
CA THR A 471 -0.08 8.53 -25.50
C THR A 471 -0.05 7.06 -25.09
N VAL A 472 -0.32 6.15 -26.05
CA VAL A 472 -0.29 4.70 -25.83
C VAL A 472 0.60 4.02 -26.85
N ASN A 473 1.63 3.35 -26.37
CA ASN A 473 2.57 2.59 -27.20
C ASN A 473 2.46 1.12 -26.86
N VAL A 474 2.19 0.26 -27.85
CA VAL A 474 2.01 -1.17 -27.63
C VAL A 474 3.04 -1.96 -28.43
N THR A 475 3.69 -2.91 -27.77
CA THR A 475 4.60 -3.87 -28.40
C THR A 475 4.14 -5.29 -28.12
N LEU A 476 3.95 -6.08 -29.17
CA LEU A 476 3.75 -7.51 -29.10
C LEU A 476 4.97 -8.23 -29.70
N ASP A 477 5.50 -9.19 -28.98
CA ASP A 477 6.46 -10.11 -29.58
C ASP A 477 5.81 -11.11 -30.56
N GLY A 478 6.61 -12.00 -31.16
CA GLY A 478 6.10 -12.98 -32.15
C GLY A 478 5.17 -14.04 -31.55
N THR A 479 5.04 -14.13 -30.23
CA THR A 479 4.28 -15.19 -29.53
C THR A 479 3.04 -14.67 -28.81
N SER A 480 3.02 -13.39 -28.45
CA SER A 480 1.95 -12.76 -27.69
C SER A 480 0.75 -12.34 -28.56
N THR A 481 -0.41 -12.12 -27.91
CA THR A 481 -1.66 -11.76 -28.59
C THR A 481 -2.38 -10.63 -27.87
N TRP A 482 -3.19 -9.88 -28.62
CA TRP A 482 -4.12 -8.90 -28.09
C TRP A 482 -5.51 -9.13 -28.67
N THR A 483 -6.49 -9.46 -27.82
CA THR A 483 -7.90 -9.59 -28.19
C THR A 483 -8.65 -8.33 -27.81
N LEU A 484 -9.26 -7.68 -28.78
CA LEU A 484 -10.01 -6.44 -28.54
C LEU A 484 -11.38 -6.73 -27.92
N THR A 485 -11.78 -5.90 -26.96
CA THR A 485 -13.12 -5.89 -26.35
C THR A 485 -13.92 -4.63 -26.69
N GLY A 486 -13.32 -3.71 -27.46
CA GLY A 486 -13.90 -2.46 -27.95
C GLY A 486 -13.00 -1.84 -29.02
N ASP A 487 -13.53 -0.87 -29.76
CA ASP A 487 -12.72 -0.04 -30.65
C ASP A 487 -11.63 0.65 -29.84
N THR A 488 -10.39 0.55 -30.29
CA THR A 488 -9.21 0.92 -29.50
C THR A 488 -8.29 1.83 -30.29
N TYR A 489 -7.83 2.89 -29.63
CA TYR A 489 -6.96 3.91 -30.21
C TYR A 489 -5.61 3.91 -29.49
N VAL A 490 -4.53 3.74 -30.26
CA VAL A 490 -3.16 3.81 -29.76
C VAL A 490 -2.30 4.74 -30.61
N THR A 491 -1.25 5.30 -30.02
CA THR A 491 -0.32 6.19 -30.71
C THR A 491 0.61 5.40 -31.61
N SER A 492 1.11 4.24 -31.12
CA SER A 492 1.96 3.36 -31.90
C SER A 492 1.71 1.88 -31.58
N PHE A 493 1.95 1.03 -32.57
CA PHE A 493 1.91 -0.42 -32.43
C PHE A 493 3.14 -1.03 -33.11
N THR A 494 3.84 -1.88 -32.40
CA THR A 494 4.96 -2.68 -32.89
C THR A 494 4.64 -4.16 -32.71
N GLY A 495 4.63 -4.92 -33.79
CA GLY A 495 4.33 -6.35 -33.78
C GLY A 495 3.69 -6.83 -35.06
N ASN A 496 3.28 -8.10 -35.08
CA ASN A 496 2.58 -8.68 -36.22
C ASN A 496 1.07 -8.42 -36.08
N ALA A 497 0.47 -7.71 -37.04
CA ALA A 497 -0.95 -7.40 -37.08
C ALA A 497 -1.84 -8.64 -36.89
N SER A 498 -1.44 -9.82 -37.42
CA SER A 498 -2.21 -11.07 -37.28
C SER A 498 -2.26 -11.60 -35.81
N ARG A 499 -1.53 -10.99 -34.89
CA ARG A 499 -1.61 -11.27 -33.45
C ARG A 499 -2.65 -10.41 -32.73
N VAL A 500 -3.22 -9.43 -33.41
CA VAL A 500 -4.37 -8.67 -32.93
C VAL A 500 -5.64 -9.36 -33.39
N ILE A 501 -6.43 -9.85 -32.44
CA ILE A 501 -7.70 -10.54 -32.63
C ILE A 501 -8.79 -9.49 -32.45
N THR A 502 -9.44 -9.11 -33.52
CA THR A 502 -10.36 -7.96 -33.53
C THR A 502 -11.67 -8.23 -32.81
N ASN A 503 -12.17 -9.45 -32.84
CA ASN A 503 -13.44 -9.81 -32.22
C ASN A 503 -14.61 -8.90 -32.67
N GLY A 504 -14.52 -8.36 -33.90
CA GLY A 504 -15.51 -7.45 -34.47
C GLY A 504 -15.25 -5.95 -34.24
N TYR A 505 -14.19 -5.61 -33.51
CA TYR A 505 -13.76 -4.23 -33.24
C TYR A 505 -12.56 -3.81 -34.10
N THR A 506 -12.17 -2.56 -34.00
CA THR A 506 -11.07 -2.00 -34.79
C THR A 506 -9.98 -1.44 -33.91
N LEU A 507 -8.72 -1.79 -34.22
CA LEU A 507 -7.55 -1.11 -33.68
C LEU A 507 -7.16 0.05 -34.59
N TYR A 508 -7.15 1.25 -34.06
CA TYR A 508 -6.66 2.45 -34.73
C TYR A 508 -5.26 2.79 -34.22
N VAL A 509 -4.30 2.88 -35.13
CA VAL A 509 -2.92 3.30 -34.84
C VAL A 509 -2.71 4.68 -35.42
N ASN A 510 -2.43 5.67 -34.58
CA ASN A 510 -2.34 7.07 -34.99
C ASN A 510 -3.54 7.52 -35.87
N GLY A 511 -4.76 7.14 -35.46
CA GLY A 511 -6.02 7.47 -36.15
C GLY A 511 -6.31 6.67 -37.41
N ILE A 512 -5.45 5.74 -37.82
CA ILE A 512 -5.62 4.92 -39.01
C ILE A 512 -6.01 3.49 -38.60
N ALA A 513 -7.13 2.98 -39.18
CA ALA A 513 -7.54 1.60 -38.92
C ALA A 513 -6.46 0.61 -39.36
N MET A 514 -6.06 -0.27 -38.47
CA MET A 514 -5.04 -1.28 -38.73
C MET A 514 -5.59 -2.39 -39.62
N THR A 515 -4.83 -2.79 -40.63
CA THR A 515 -5.15 -3.90 -41.52
C THR A 515 -4.30 -5.13 -41.23
N GLY A 516 -4.76 -6.32 -41.67
CA GLY A 516 -4.04 -7.58 -41.46
C GLY A 516 -4.24 -8.22 -40.09
N THR A 517 -5.18 -7.71 -39.29
CA THR A 517 -5.68 -8.29 -38.03
C THR A 517 -6.58 -9.50 -38.32
N LYS A 518 -6.87 -10.33 -37.28
CA LYS A 518 -7.75 -11.51 -37.36
C LYS A 518 -9.13 -11.23 -36.78
#